data_ccad10f875416f99280409f2f4c81d1c
#
_entry.id   ccad10f875416f99280409f2f4c81d1c
#
_cell.length_a   1.000
_cell.length_b   1.000
_cell.length_c   1.000
_cell.angle_alpha   90.00
_cell.angle_beta   90.00
_cell.angle_gamma   90.00
#
_symmetry.space_group_name_H-M   'P 1'
#
loop_
_entity.id
_entity.type
_entity.pdbx_description
1 polymer ?
#
loop_
_entity_poly.entity_id
_entity_poly.type
_entity_poly.pdbx_seq_one_letter_code
_entity_poly.pdbx_strand_id
1 'polypeptide(L)'
;LKWEVSVDAEGHEHDEYDTEAPLYVIAANPDGTHAGSMRFLPTTGRAMVHEHFLSLTDGVKIQSPYIWECTRFCLAPGAPKNTAAMLMLGAAEMGLASVLSHSIGVFDARMILIYRRLGWSTAILGSSGEGRAQISVGLWAFTQDVLPKLRAKAGVGPAVSQSWMAEE
;
A
#
# COMPACT_ATOMS: atom_id res chain seq x y z
N LEU A 1 5.00 15.15 -6.83
CA LEU A 1 4.31 14.73 -8.04
C LEU A 1 2.84 14.55 -7.70
N LYS A 2 1.96 15.25 -8.38
CA LYS A 2 0.56 14.88 -8.47
C LYS A 2 0.45 13.82 -9.56
N TRP A 3 -0.03 12.65 -9.20
CA TRP A 3 -0.41 11.66 -10.18
C TRP A 3 -1.68 12.13 -10.90
N GLU A 4 -1.73 11.95 -12.21
CA GLU A 4 -2.97 12.15 -12.96
C GLU A 4 -3.93 11.02 -12.62
N VAL A 5 -5.13 11.40 -12.20
CA VAL A 5 -6.20 10.46 -11.83
C VAL A 5 -7.46 10.78 -12.61
N SER A 6 -8.23 9.75 -12.96
CA SER A 6 -9.55 9.90 -13.55
C SER A 6 -10.61 9.91 -12.45
N VAL A 7 -11.62 10.75 -12.60
CA VAL A 7 -12.75 10.81 -11.69
C VAL A 7 -14.04 10.50 -12.44
N ASP A 8 -14.99 9.86 -11.76
CA ASP A 8 -16.33 9.60 -12.30
C ASP A 8 -17.25 10.85 -12.18
N ALA A 9 -18.51 10.70 -12.60
CA ALA A 9 -19.47 11.79 -12.58
C ALA A 9 -19.80 12.30 -11.16
N GLU A 10 -19.60 11.47 -10.13
CA GLU A 10 -19.79 11.81 -8.72
C GLU A 10 -18.52 12.38 -8.08
N GLY A 11 -17.41 12.49 -8.82
CA GLY A 11 -16.14 13.01 -8.33
C GLY A 11 -15.26 11.99 -7.61
N HIS A 12 -15.58 10.69 -7.71
CA HIS A 12 -14.75 9.62 -7.15
C HIS A 12 -13.61 9.26 -8.09
N GLU A 13 -12.45 9.03 -7.53
CA GLU A 13 -11.30 8.54 -8.28
C GLU A 13 -11.55 7.11 -8.80
N HIS A 14 -11.35 6.91 -10.10
CA HIS A 14 -11.63 5.65 -10.78
C HIS A 14 -10.53 5.33 -11.80
N ASP A 15 -10.20 4.05 -11.95
CA ASP A 15 -9.34 3.54 -13.01
C ASP A 15 -9.76 2.13 -13.49
N GLU A 16 -9.05 1.62 -14.50
CA GLU A 16 -9.34 0.33 -15.11
C GLU A 16 -9.18 -0.87 -14.18
N TYR A 17 -8.41 -0.74 -13.08
CA TYR A 17 -8.17 -1.81 -12.12
C TYR A 17 -9.27 -1.95 -11.06
N ASP A 18 -10.18 -1.01 -10.97
CA ASP A 18 -11.30 -1.09 -10.02
C ASP A 18 -12.27 -2.24 -10.36
N THR A 19 -12.21 -2.77 -11.59
CA THR A 19 -12.98 -3.95 -12.01
C THR A 19 -12.31 -5.29 -11.67
N GLU A 20 -11.08 -5.27 -11.14
CA GLU A 20 -10.28 -6.47 -10.83
C GLU A 20 -10.52 -7.02 -9.41
N ALA A 21 -11.67 -6.72 -8.81
CA ALA A 21 -12.04 -7.11 -7.45
C ALA A 21 -10.98 -6.70 -6.40
N PRO A 22 -10.62 -5.41 -6.31
CA PRO A 22 -9.62 -4.95 -5.37
C PRO A 22 -10.08 -5.05 -3.92
N LEU A 23 -9.09 -5.17 -3.01
CA LEU A 23 -9.30 -5.02 -1.58
C LEU A 23 -8.79 -3.64 -1.17
N TYR A 24 -9.59 -2.92 -0.38
CA TYR A 24 -9.19 -1.62 0.16
C TYR A 24 -8.91 -1.71 1.65
N VAL A 25 -7.81 -1.09 2.08
CA VAL A 25 -7.55 -0.78 3.49
C VAL A 25 -7.88 0.69 3.70
N ILE A 26 -8.81 0.98 4.59
CA ILE A 26 -9.33 2.33 4.81
C ILE A 26 -9.11 2.72 6.27
N ALA A 27 -8.53 3.90 6.49
CA ALA A 27 -8.50 4.55 7.79
C ALA A 27 -9.60 5.60 7.85
N ALA A 28 -10.48 5.50 8.84
CA ALA A 28 -11.56 6.44 9.08
C ALA A 28 -11.30 7.27 10.33
N ASN A 29 -11.73 8.53 10.30
CA ASN A 29 -11.78 9.38 11.48
C ASN A 29 -12.90 8.89 12.45
N PRO A 30 -12.89 9.31 13.74
CA PRO A 30 -13.95 8.92 14.67
C PRO A 30 -15.37 9.31 14.22
N ASP A 31 -15.50 10.34 13.39
CA ASP A 31 -16.78 10.76 12.80
C ASP A 31 -17.20 9.97 11.54
N GLY A 32 -16.40 8.97 11.15
CA GLY A 32 -16.64 8.12 9.99
C GLY A 32 -16.13 8.68 8.66
N THR A 33 -15.54 9.89 8.63
CA THR A 33 -14.98 10.46 7.40
C THR A 33 -13.66 9.79 7.04
N HIS A 34 -13.34 9.77 5.74
CA HIS A 34 -12.12 9.17 5.19
C HIS A 34 -10.87 9.92 5.66
N ALA A 35 -9.93 9.22 6.26
CA ALA A 35 -8.61 9.75 6.65
C ALA A 35 -7.50 9.32 5.69
N GLY A 36 -7.60 8.15 5.14
CA GLY A 36 -6.65 7.61 4.16
C GLY A 36 -7.04 6.24 3.67
N SER A 37 -6.41 5.78 2.61
CA SER A 37 -6.67 4.46 2.05
C SER A 37 -5.52 3.96 1.18
N MET A 38 -5.53 2.67 0.91
CA MET A 38 -4.69 1.99 -0.08
C MET A 38 -5.48 0.86 -0.72
N ARG A 39 -5.13 0.51 -1.95
CA ARG A 39 -5.77 -0.55 -2.71
C ARG A 39 -4.81 -1.70 -2.94
N PHE A 40 -5.31 -2.93 -2.80
CA PHE A 40 -4.56 -4.15 -3.09
C PHE A 40 -5.20 -4.92 -4.24
N LEU A 41 -4.35 -5.38 -5.15
CA LEU A 41 -4.73 -6.21 -6.30
C LEU A 41 -3.87 -7.48 -6.33
N PRO A 42 -4.46 -8.66 -6.59
CA PRO A 42 -3.67 -9.88 -6.76
C PRO A 42 -2.79 -9.77 -8.01
N THR A 43 -1.51 -10.15 -7.89
CA THR A 43 -0.59 -10.11 -9.04
C THR A 43 -0.85 -11.22 -10.06
N THR A 44 -1.72 -12.18 -9.75
CA THR A 44 -2.17 -13.21 -10.69
C THR A 44 -3.15 -12.69 -11.74
N GLY A 45 -3.80 -11.55 -11.48
CA GLY A 45 -4.64 -10.83 -12.42
C GLY A 45 -3.91 -9.64 -13.05
N ARG A 46 -4.68 -8.69 -13.56
CA ARG A 46 -4.14 -7.43 -14.06
C ARG A 46 -3.58 -6.61 -12.91
N ALA A 47 -2.38 -6.09 -13.08
CA ALA A 47 -1.72 -5.25 -12.11
C ALA A 47 -0.89 -4.17 -12.82
N MET A 48 -0.84 -2.98 -12.25
CA MET A 48 -0.15 -1.83 -12.82
C MET A 48 1.35 -2.10 -12.99
N VAL A 49 1.96 -2.80 -12.03
CA VAL A 49 3.39 -3.15 -12.07
C VAL A 49 3.75 -4.01 -13.30
N HIS A 50 2.86 -4.87 -13.76
CA HIS A 50 3.07 -5.71 -14.95
C HIS A 50 2.82 -4.94 -16.25
N GLU A 51 1.85 -4.05 -16.25
CA GLU A 51 1.38 -3.41 -17.49
C GLU A 51 2.17 -2.16 -17.82
N HIS A 52 2.71 -1.46 -16.80
CA HIS A 52 3.34 -0.15 -16.99
C HIS A 52 4.78 -0.05 -16.49
N PHE A 53 5.27 -1.00 -15.69
CA PHE A 53 6.55 -0.88 -14.99
C PHE A 53 7.48 -2.09 -15.16
N LEU A 54 7.29 -2.90 -16.20
CA LEU A 54 8.16 -4.06 -16.45
C LEU A 54 9.63 -3.71 -16.63
N SER A 55 9.93 -2.51 -17.14
CA SER A 55 11.31 -2.04 -17.27
C SER A 55 12.03 -1.91 -15.93
N LEU A 56 11.29 -1.72 -14.83
CA LEU A 56 11.86 -1.62 -13.48
C LEU A 56 12.09 -2.97 -12.81
N THR A 57 11.64 -4.05 -13.44
CA THR A 57 11.85 -5.44 -12.99
C THR A 57 12.60 -6.27 -14.05
N ASP A 58 13.41 -5.60 -14.88
CA ASP A 58 14.17 -6.23 -15.99
C ASP A 58 13.29 -7.06 -16.93
N GLY A 59 12.06 -6.63 -17.16
CA GLY A 59 11.08 -7.35 -17.99
C GLY A 59 10.46 -8.56 -17.31
N VAL A 60 10.79 -8.84 -16.06
CA VAL A 60 10.22 -9.98 -15.32
C VAL A 60 8.85 -9.62 -14.79
N LYS A 61 7.85 -10.39 -15.17
CA LYS A 61 6.48 -10.29 -14.66
C LYS A 61 6.38 -11.02 -13.32
N ILE A 62 6.31 -10.25 -12.23
CA ILE A 62 6.23 -10.80 -10.88
C ILE A 62 4.78 -11.16 -10.59
N GLN A 63 4.46 -12.45 -10.66
CA GLN A 63 3.14 -13.00 -10.39
C GLN A 63 3.22 -14.13 -9.39
N SER A 64 2.40 -14.06 -8.36
CA SER A 64 2.24 -15.13 -7.37
C SER A 64 0.92 -14.96 -6.65
N PRO A 65 0.22 -16.06 -6.28
CA PRO A 65 -0.96 -15.96 -5.42
C PRO A 65 -0.64 -15.41 -4.02
N TYR A 66 0.65 -15.37 -3.64
CA TYR A 66 1.12 -14.88 -2.34
C TYR A 66 1.67 -13.45 -2.40
N ILE A 67 1.61 -12.79 -3.56
CA ILE A 67 2.09 -11.41 -3.75
C ILE A 67 0.93 -10.57 -4.28
N TRP A 68 0.59 -9.51 -3.55
CA TRP A 68 -0.43 -8.54 -3.97
C TRP A 68 0.19 -7.18 -4.21
N GLU A 69 -0.29 -6.47 -5.23
CA GLU A 69 0.14 -5.11 -5.53
C GLU A 69 -0.61 -4.11 -4.65
N CYS A 70 0.16 -3.22 -3.99
CA CYS A 70 -0.38 -2.07 -3.28
C CYS A 70 -0.32 -0.83 -4.18
N THR A 71 -1.45 -0.19 -4.38
CA THR A 71 -1.59 1.05 -5.14
C THR A 71 -2.43 2.07 -4.39
N ARG A 72 -2.45 3.32 -4.89
CA ARG A 72 -3.32 4.37 -4.37
C ARG A 72 -3.18 4.62 -2.88
N PHE A 73 -1.96 4.59 -2.36
CA PHE A 73 -1.70 5.03 -1.00
C PHE A 73 -1.94 6.54 -0.92
N CYS A 74 -2.97 6.94 -0.20
CA CYS A 74 -3.33 8.35 -0.06
C CYS A 74 -3.79 8.70 1.35
N LEU A 75 -3.56 9.95 1.73
CA LEU A 75 -4.04 10.55 2.97
C LEU A 75 -4.94 11.73 2.64
N ALA A 76 -6.06 11.85 3.36
CA ALA A 76 -6.93 13.01 3.25
C ALA A 76 -6.22 14.27 3.77
N PRO A 77 -6.54 15.46 3.23
CA PRO A 77 -6.06 16.72 3.80
C PRO A 77 -6.45 16.82 5.28
N GLY A 78 -5.46 17.17 6.12
CA GLY A 78 -5.70 17.28 7.57
C GLY A 78 -5.84 15.96 8.30
N ALA A 79 -5.51 14.82 7.69
CA ALA A 79 -5.53 13.53 8.36
C ALA A 79 -4.65 13.52 9.61
N PRO A 80 -5.04 12.77 10.67
CA PRO A 80 -4.18 12.60 11.85
C PRO A 80 -2.77 12.13 11.49
N LYS A 81 -1.78 12.54 12.28
CA LYS A 81 -0.35 12.25 12.01
C LYS A 81 -0.03 10.76 11.97
N ASN A 82 -0.82 9.93 12.65
CA ASN A 82 -0.63 8.48 12.70
C ASN A 82 -1.37 7.73 11.59
N THR A 83 -2.06 8.40 10.68
CA THR A 83 -2.88 7.76 9.64
C THR A 83 -2.05 6.85 8.72
N ALA A 84 -0.86 7.31 8.29
CA ALA A 84 0.02 6.49 7.46
C ALA A 84 0.45 5.21 8.20
N ALA A 85 0.79 5.30 9.48
CA ALA A 85 1.13 4.15 10.30
C ALA A 85 -0.06 3.20 10.49
N MET A 86 -1.26 3.73 10.67
CA MET A 86 -2.50 2.96 10.75
C MET A 86 -2.76 2.16 9.47
N LEU A 87 -2.58 2.79 8.31
CA LEU A 87 -2.74 2.12 7.00
C LEU A 87 -1.69 1.01 6.80
N MET A 88 -0.43 1.30 7.08
CA MET A 88 0.64 0.30 6.97
C MET A 88 0.42 -0.87 7.93
N LEU A 89 -0.04 -0.59 9.15
CA LEU A 89 -0.40 -1.63 10.11
C LEU A 89 -1.58 -2.47 9.61
N GLY A 90 -2.62 -1.84 9.08
CA GLY A 90 -3.76 -2.55 8.47
C GLY A 90 -3.33 -3.45 7.32
N ALA A 91 -2.43 -2.96 6.46
CA ALA A 91 -1.86 -3.75 5.38
C ALA A 91 -1.06 -4.97 5.90
N ALA A 92 -0.24 -4.78 6.94
CA ALA A 92 0.54 -5.86 7.53
C ALA A 92 -0.36 -6.92 8.18
N GLU A 93 -1.38 -6.51 8.94
CA GLU A 93 -2.35 -7.43 9.55
C GLU A 93 -3.12 -8.21 8.47
N MET A 94 -3.56 -7.54 7.40
CA MET A 94 -4.26 -8.16 6.28
C MET A 94 -3.37 -9.18 5.57
N GLY A 95 -2.13 -8.82 5.25
CA GLY A 95 -1.19 -9.70 4.57
C GLY A 95 -0.87 -10.94 5.38
N LEU A 96 -0.66 -10.81 6.68
CA LEU A 96 -0.39 -11.94 7.58
C LEU A 96 -1.64 -12.82 7.76
N ALA A 97 -2.82 -12.23 7.93
CA ALA A 97 -4.07 -12.98 8.05
C ALA A 97 -4.41 -13.75 6.77
N SER A 98 -4.07 -13.21 5.61
CA SER A 98 -4.27 -13.81 4.29
C SER A 98 -3.13 -14.74 3.85
N VAL A 99 -2.14 -14.95 4.71
CA VAL A 99 -0.97 -15.80 4.44
C VAL A 99 -0.20 -15.36 3.19
N LEU A 100 -0.13 -14.05 2.95
CA LEU A 100 0.66 -13.49 1.86
C LEU A 100 2.14 -13.43 2.23
N SER A 101 3.02 -13.57 1.22
CA SER A 101 4.46 -13.45 1.43
C SER A 101 4.95 -12.01 1.33
N HIS A 102 4.48 -11.28 0.32
CA HIS A 102 4.93 -9.93 0.00
C HIS A 102 3.82 -9.06 -0.57
N SER A 103 3.98 -7.76 -0.40
CA SER A 103 3.33 -6.75 -1.22
C SER A 103 4.35 -6.16 -2.20
N ILE A 104 3.93 -5.89 -3.43
CA ILE A 104 4.72 -5.17 -4.43
C ILE A 104 4.08 -3.81 -4.69
N GLY A 105 4.87 -2.79 -4.94
CA GLY A 105 4.33 -1.47 -5.24
C GLY A 105 5.32 -0.58 -5.95
N VAL A 106 4.79 0.43 -6.63
CA VAL A 106 5.54 1.47 -7.32
C VAL A 106 5.42 2.76 -6.50
N PHE A 107 6.53 3.43 -6.27
CA PHE A 107 6.57 4.64 -5.46
C PHE A 107 7.67 5.60 -5.92
N ASP A 108 7.54 6.87 -5.56
CA ASP A 108 8.58 7.86 -5.80
C ASP A 108 9.59 7.95 -4.65
N ALA A 109 10.70 8.63 -4.89
CA ALA A 109 11.83 8.70 -3.95
C ALA A 109 11.46 9.28 -2.57
N ARG A 110 10.42 10.12 -2.49
CA ARG A 110 9.98 10.74 -1.23
C ARG A 110 9.45 9.70 -0.25
N MET A 111 8.85 8.64 -0.76
CA MET A 111 8.23 7.60 0.06
C MET A 111 9.23 6.71 0.79
N ILE A 112 10.47 6.60 0.31
CA ILE A 112 11.51 5.74 0.93
C ILE A 112 11.74 6.13 2.41
N LEU A 113 11.87 7.42 2.68
CA LEU A 113 12.07 7.91 4.04
C LEU A 113 10.83 7.69 4.93
N ILE A 114 9.65 7.83 4.34
CA ILE A 114 8.38 7.60 5.05
C ILE A 114 8.28 6.14 5.47
N TYR A 115 8.49 5.19 4.57
CA TYR A 115 8.47 3.77 4.90
C TYR A 115 9.52 3.40 5.96
N ARG A 116 10.72 3.93 5.84
CA ARG A 116 11.78 3.71 6.83
C ARG A 116 11.41 4.24 8.20
N ARG A 117 10.81 5.44 8.29
CA ARG A 117 10.32 6.02 9.55
C ARG A 117 9.19 5.24 10.18
N LEU A 118 8.33 4.65 9.36
CA LEU A 118 7.23 3.80 9.83
C LEU A 118 7.71 2.43 10.32
N GLY A 119 8.95 2.05 10.01
CA GLY A 119 9.55 0.80 10.47
C GLY A 119 9.28 -0.40 9.57
N TRP A 120 8.84 -0.17 8.34
CA TRP A 120 8.64 -1.22 7.34
C TRP A 120 9.28 -0.81 6.01
N SER A 121 10.56 -1.14 5.88
CA SER A 121 11.35 -0.81 4.69
C SER A 121 11.06 -1.78 3.55
N THR A 122 11.19 -1.27 2.33
CA THR A 122 11.01 -2.05 1.12
C THR A 122 12.36 -2.53 0.56
N ALA A 123 12.37 -3.68 -0.09
CA ALA A 123 13.46 -4.13 -0.94
C ALA A 123 13.24 -3.58 -2.35
N ILE A 124 14.12 -2.71 -2.83
CA ILE A 124 13.99 -2.09 -4.15
C ILE A 124 14.46 -3.08 -5.23
N LEU A 125 13.56 -3.39 -6.17
CA LEU A 125 13.84 -4.29 -7.30
C LEU A 125 14.46 -3.56 -8.49
N GLY A 126 14.08 -2.32 -8.69
CA GLY A 126 14.60 -1.47 -9.76
C GLY A 126 14.06 -0.07 -9.67
N SER A 127 14.74 0.86 -10.35
CA SER A 127 14.40 2.27 -10.32
C SER A 127 14.65 2.91 -11.69
N SER A 128 13.92 4.00 -11.96
CA SER A 128 14.08 4.82 -13.15
C SER A 128 13.99 6.29 -12.78
N GLY A 129 14.75 7.15 -13.48
CA GLY A 129 14.79 8.57 -13.19
C GLY A 129 15.80 8.94 -12.10
N GLU A 130 15.86 10.21 -11.76
CA GLU A 130 16.82 10.76 -10.82
C GLU A 130 16.17 11.71 -9.82
N GLY A 131 16.82 11.86 -8.65
CA GLY A 131 16.40 12.79 -7.62
C GLY A 131 15.00 12.49 -7.10
N ARG A 132 14.21 13.52 -6.88
CA ARG A 132 12.85 13.40 -6.34
C ARG A 132 11.86 12.77 -7.32
N ALA A 133 12.16 12.76 -8.60
CA ALA A 133 11.32 12.17 -9.64
C ALA A 133 11.64 10.67 -9.88
N GLN A 134 12.61 10.11 -9.17
CA GLN A 134 12.93 8.69 -9.27
C GLN A 134 11.73 7.85 -8.88
N ILE A 135 11.37 6.90 -9.74
CA ILE A 135 10.32 5.91 -9.51
C ILE A 135 10.98 4.55 -9.25
N SER A 136 10.51 3.85 -8.26
CA SER A 136 11.04 2.53 -7.88
C SER A 136 9.92 1.51 -7.74
N VAL A 137 10.25 0.25 -7.99
CA VAL A 137 9.42 -0.91 -7.63
C VAL A 137 10.04 -1.54 -6.39
N GLY A 138 9.24 -1.76 -5.37
CA GLY A 138 9.67 -2.36 -4.11
C GLY A 138 8.83 -3.55 -3.69
N LEU A 139 9.44 -4.42 -2.89
CA LEU A 139 8.78 -5.53 -2.20
C LEU A 139 8.82 -5.31 -0.70
N TRP A 140 7.66 -5.46 -0.06
CA TRP A 140 7.50 -5.49 1.39
C TRP A 140 7.20 -6.89 1.84
N ALA A 141 8.06 -7.48 2.68
CA ALA A 141 7.81 -8.80 3.24
C ALA A 141 6.78 -8.72 4.37
N PHE A 142 5.78 -9.60 4.36
CA PHE A 142 4.83 -9.75 5.46
C PHE A 142 5.43 -10.66 6.54
N THR A 143 6.01 -10.04 7.56
CA THR A 143 6.64 -10.74 8.69
C THR A 143 6.07 -10.24 10.01
N GLN A 144 6.07 -11.09 11.04
CA GLN A 144 5.54 -10.74 12.36
C GLN A 144 6.31 -9.61 13.04
N ASP A 145 7.59 -9.46 12.75
CA ASP A 145 8.47 -8.49 13.41
C ASP A 145 8.17 -7.03 13.01
N VAL A 146 7.44 -6.77 11.91
CA VAL A 146 7.02 -5.41 11.55
C VAL A 146 5.88 -4.90 12.42
N LEU A 147 5.07 -5.78 12.99
CA LEU A 147 3.87 -5.41 13.74
C LEU A 147 4.15 -4.55 14.98
N PRO A 148 5.09 -4.90 15.86
CA PRO A 148 5.36 -4.07 17.04
C PRO A 148 5.76 -2.64 16.70
N LYS A 149 6.57 -2.46 15.67
CA LYS A 149 7.02 -1.13 15.20
C LYS A 149 5.86 -0.31 14.67
N LEU A 150 5.03 -0.93 13.82
CA LEU A 150 3.86 -0.26 13.23
C LEU A 150 2.81 0.07 14.30
N ARG A 151 2.56 -0.84 15.24
CA ARG A 151 1.65 -0.58 16.38
C ARG A 151 2.11 0.58 17.23
N ALA A 152 3.41 0.66 17.52
CA ALA A 152 3.98 1.79 18.28
C ALA A 152 3.78 3.12 17.53
N LYS A 153 4.02 3.15 16.21
CA LYS A 153 3.83 4.35 15.39
C LYS A 153 2.36 4.71 15.21
N ALA A 154 1.49 3.73 15.10
CA ALA A 154 0.04 3.94 14.99
C ALA A 154 -0.61 4.31 16.33
N GLY A 155 0.01 3.97 17.45
CA GLY A 155 -0.53 4.20 18.78
C GLY A 155 -1.67 3.26 19.15
N VAL A 156 -1.67 2.03 18.63
CA VAL A 156 -2.69 1.00 18.91
C VAL A 156 -2.04 -0.29 19.43
N GLY A 157 -2.76 -0.99 20.28
CA GLY A 157 -2.31 -2.28 20.81
C GLY A 157 -2.62 -3.46 19.92
N PRO A 158 -2.04 -4.66 20.22
CA PRO A 158 -2.24 -5.87 19.42
C PRO A 158 -3.70 -6.29 19.28
N ALA A 159 -4.47 -6.23 20.37
CA ALA A 159 -5.88 -6.63 20.34
C ALA A 159 -6.70 -5.76 19.37
N VAL A 160 -6.39 -4.47 19.28
CA VAL A 160 -7.09 -3.54 18.38
C VAL A 160 -6.76 -3.84 16.94
N SER A 161 -5.47 -3.93 16.58
CA SER A 161 -5.10 -4.17 15.19
C SER A 161 -5.51 -5.56 14.68
N GLN A 162 -5.49 -6.56 15.53
CA GLN A 162 -5.96 -7.90 15.19
C GLN A 162 -7.48 -7.94 14.96
N SER A 163 -8.25 -7.14 15.72
CA SER A 163 -9.70 -7.10 15.57
C SER A 163 -10.15 -6.59 14.21
N TRP A 164 -9.34 -5.80 13.52
CA TRP A 164 -9.68 -5.30 12.18
C TRP A 164 -9.87 -6.41 11.14
N MET A 165 -9.22 -7.57 11.36
CA MET A 165 -9.34 -8.71 10.45
C MET A 165 -10.54 -9.60 10.78
N ALA A 166 -11.21 -9.36 11.88
CA ALA A 166 -12.38 -10.12 12.31
C ALA A 166 -13.72 -9.47 11.91
N GLU A 167 -13.68 -8.25 11.38
CA GLU A 167 -14.87 -7.45 11.03
C GLU A 167 -15.22 -7.51 9.54
N GLU A 168 -14.90 -8.62 8.87
CA GLU A 168 -15.34 -8.85 7.49
C GLU A 168 -16.80 -9.32 7.40
#